data_9ae5e4b0d8b9759f8b65b934f7a0a543
#
_entry.id   9ae5e4b0d8b9759f8b65b934f7a0a543
#
_cell.length_a   1.000
_cell.length_b   1.000
_cell.length_c   1.000
_cell.angle_alpha   90.00
_cell.angle_beta   90.00
_cell.angle_gamma   90.00
#
_symmetry.space_group_name_H-M   'P 1'
#
loop_
_entity.id
_entity.type
_entity.pdbx_description
1 polymer ?
#
loop_
_entity_poly.entity_id
_entity_poly.type
_entity_poly.pdbx_seq_one_letter_code
_entity_poly.pdbx_strand_id
1 'polypeptide(L)' 'MKISMYTFLFEIDSKFYAYNTLSNALIEIAEDTYKILLVNKNRHTPLQEKDLGCDELYQTLKENHMITEND' A
#
# COMPACT_ATOMS: atom_id res chain seq x y z
N MET A 1 -7.79 6.93 4.80
CA MET A 1 -6.43 6.58 5.27
C MET A 1 -5.40 6.95 4.22
N LYS A 2 -4.18 7.14 4.60
CA LYS A 2 -3.10 7.44 3.68
C LYS A 2 -2.06 6.33 3.69
N ILE A 3 -1.22 6.29 2.66
CA ILE A 3 -0.10 5.36 2.63
C ILE A 3 0.89 5.81 3.71
N SER A 4 1.27 4.89 4.60
CA SER A 4 2.22 5.19 5.66
C SER A 4 3.56 5.63 5.07
N MET A 5 4.21 6.61 5.71
CA MET A 5 5.55 7.04 5.30
C MET A 5 6.58 5.91 5.43
N TYR A 6 6.26 4.88 6.20
CA TYR A 6 7.13 3.72 6.41
C TYR A 6 6.88 2.62 5.38
N THR A 7 5.97 2.85 4.42
CA THR A 7 5.65 1.87 3.37
C THR A 7 6.46 2.18 2.12
N PHE A 8 7.18 1.17 1.64
CA PHE A 8 7.99 1.27 0.42
C PHE A 8 7.41 0.34 -0.64
N LEU A 9 7.34 0.85 -1.86
CA LEU A 9 6.79 0.11 -3.01
C LEU A 9 7.92 -0.14 -3.98
N PHE A 10 8.04 -1.38 -4.45
CA PHE A 10 9.11 -1.71 -5.40
C PHE A 10 8.71 -2.87 -6.30
N GLU A 11 9.46 -3.02 -7.38
CA GLU A 11 9.26 -4.07 -8.38
C GLU A 11 10.53 -4.88 -8.53
N ILE A 12 10.39 -6.22 -8.54
CA ILE A 12 11.50 -7.15 -8.80
C ILE A 12 10.98 -8.23 -9.74
N ASP A 13 11.66 -8.41 -10.89
CA ASP A 13 11.34 -9.46 -11.88
C ASP A 13 9.86 -9.45 -12.27
N SER A 14 9.32 -8.28 -12.56
CA SER A 14 7.92 -8.08 -12.97
C SER A 14 6.90 -8.42 -11.87
N LYS A 15 7.35 -8.54 -10.64
CA LYS A 15 6.49 -8.70 -9.48
C LYS A 15 6.55 -7.44 -8.62
N PHE A 16 5.42 -7.09 -8.02
CA PHE A 16 5.28 -5.83 -7.28
C PHE A 16 5.07 -6.12 -5.81
N TYR A 17 5.72 -5.31 -4.97
CA TYR A 17 5.73 -5.54 -3.53
C TYR A 17 5.50 -4.26 -2.75
N ALA A 18 4.91 -4.42 -1.58
CA ALA A 18 4.83 -3.38 -0.57
C ALA A 18 5.51 -3.87 0.69
N TYR A 19 6.41 -3.06 1.23
CA TYR A 19 7.13 -3.38 2.46
C TYR A 19 6.96 -2.26 3.46
N ASN A 20 6.63 -2.60 4.71
CA ASN A 20 6.49 -1.61 5.78
C ASN A 20 7.55 -1.85 6.83
N THR A 21 8.35 -0.80 7.12
CA THR A 21 9.47 -0.93 8.04
C THR A 21 9.05 -0.96 9.52
N LEU A 22 7.87 -0.42 9.84
CA LEU A 22 7.37 -0.48 11.22
C LEU A 22 6.90 -1.87 11.59
N SER A 23 6.10 -2.49 10.72
CA SER A 23 5.54 -3.82 10.98
C SER A 23 6.46 -4.93 10.51
N ASN A 24 7.46 -4.59 9.70
CA ASN A 24 8.35 -5.56 9.04
C ASN A 24 7.56 -6.52 8.14
N ALA A 25 6.47 -6.04 7.56
CA ALA A 25 5.61 -6.84 6.70
C ALA A 25 5.97 -6.62 5.24
N LEU A 26 6.03 -7.71 4.49
CA LEU A 26 6.28 -7.68 3.04
C LEU A 26 5.15 -8.45 2.38
N ILE A 27 4.47 -7.80 1.43
CA ILE A 27 3.40 -8.47 0.67
C ILE A 27 3.60 -8.24 -0.82
N GLU A 28 3.24 -9.25 -1.59
CA GLU A 28 3.21 -9.14 -3.05
C GLU A 28 1.85 -8.61 -3.45
N ILE A 29 1.83 -7.63 -4.37
CA ILE A 29 0.60 -6.98 -4.82
C ILE A 29 0.52 -7.04 -6.34
N ALA A 30 -0.70 -6.90 -6.87
CA ALA A 30 -0.91 -6.84 -8.32
C ALA A 30 -0.36 -5.52 -8.88
N GLU A 31 -0.06 -5.52 -10.17
CA GLU A 31 0.43 -4.32 -10.84
C GLU A 31 -0.52 -3.15 -10.71
N ASP A 32 -1.83 -3.39 -10.85
CA ASP A 32 -2.84 -2.34 -10.73
C ASP A 32 -2.82 -1.73 -9.34
N THR A 33 -2.72 -2.57 -8.32
CA THR A 33 -2.63 -2.11 -6.93
C THR A 33 -1.37 -1.29 -6.72
N TYR A 34 -0.24 -1.75 -7.25
CA TYR A 34 1.02 -1.05 -7.15
C TYR A 34 0.92 0.37 -7.71
N LYS A 35 0.31 0.51 -8.89
CA LYS A 35 0.16 1.82 -9.54
C LYS A 35 -0.72 2.75 -8.70
N ILE A 36 -1.82 2.23 -8.15
CA ILE A 36 -2.72 3.01 -7.31
C ILE A 36 -1.99 3.50 -6.05
N LEU A 37 -1.29 2.60 -5.37
CA LEU A 37 -0.58 2.95 -4.15
C LEU A 37 0.55 3.94 -4.43
N LEU A 38 1.27 3.75 -5.53
CA LEU A 38 2.39 4.62 -5.88
C LEU A 38 1.91 6.05 -6.14
N VAL A 39 0.81 6.21 -6.88
CA VAL A 39 0.24 7.53 -7.16
C VAL A 39 -0.19 8.20 -5.86
N ASN A 40 -0.90 7.48 -5.01
CA ASN A 40 -1.38 8.04 -3.75
C ASN A 40 -0.22 8.42 -2.83
N LYS A 41 0.83 7.60 -2.79
CA LYS A 41 2.01 7.90 -1.97
C LYS A 41 2.73 9.16 -2.47
N ASN A 42 2.95 9.26 -3.78
CA ASN A 42 3.67 10.39 -4.37
C ASN A 42 2.90 11.70 -4.28
N ARG A 43 1.58 11.65 -4.36
CA ARG A 43 0.72 12.83 -4.29
C ARG A 43 0.25 13.15 -2.89
N HIS A 44 0.54 12.28 -1.93
CA HIS A 44 0.06 12.40 -0.55
C HIS A 44 -1.47 12.45 -0.47
N THR A 45 -2.15 11.78 -1.41
CA THR A 45 -3.61 11.74 -1.43
C THR A 45 -4.11 10.58 -0.56
N PRO A 46 -5.27 10.74 0.11
CA PRO A 46 -5.84 9.66 0.89
C PRO A 46 -6.23 8.47 0.02
N LEU A 47 -5.98 7.26 0.53
CA LEU A 47 -6.43 6.04 -0.11
C LEU A 47 -7.80 5.67 0.46
N GLN A 48 -8.74 5.39 -0.41
CA GLN A 48 -10.08 4.95 -0.03
C GLN A 48 -10.26 3.50 -0.43
N GLU A 49 -11.13 2.81 0.30
CA GLU A 49 -11.42 1.41 0.06
C GLU A 49 -11.84 1.16 -1.39
N LYS A 50 -12.64 2.06 -1.94
CA LYS A 50 -13.13 1.95 -3.33
C LYS A 50 -12.02 2.05 -4.37
N ASP A 51 -10.89 2.66 -4.03
CA ASP A 51 -9.78 2.84 -4.97
C ASP A 51 -9.14 1.50 -5.31
N LEU A 52 -9.17 0.56 -4.39
CA LEU A 52 -8.60 -0.77 -4.58
C LEU A 52 -9.60 -1.77 -5.17
N GLY A 53 -10.90 -1.49 -5.03
CA GLY A 53 -11.95 -2.38 -5.50
C GLY A 53 -12.01 -3.72 -4.77
N CYS A 54 -11.37 -3.81 -3.60
CA CYS A 54 -11.31 -5.05 -2.84
C CYS A 54 -11.16 -4.76 -1.35
N ASP A 55 -12.20 -5.08 -0.58
CA ASP A 55 -12.21 -4.85 0.86
C ASP A 55 -11.13 -5.66 1.57
N GLU A 56 -10.95 -6.90 1.15
CA GLU A 56 -9.97 -7.79 1.76
C GLU A 56 -8.55 -7.23 1.63
N LEU A 57 -8.21 -6.72 0.46
CA LEU A 57 -6.91 -6.10 0.23
C LEU A 57 -6.73 -4.86 1.11
N TYR A 58 -7.76 -4.03 1.19
CA TYR A 58 -7.73 -2.83 2.01
C TYR A 58 -7.47 -3.19 3.47
N GLN A 59 -8.18 -4.20 3.99
CA GLN A 59 -7.99 -4.67 5.37
C GLN A 59 -6.60 -5.26 5.59
N THR A 60 -6.08 -6.00 4.61
CA THR A 60 -4.73 -6.55 4.68
C THR A 60 -3.68 -5.44 4.80
N LEU A 61 -3.81 -4.39 4.00
CA LEU A 61 -2.90 -3.25 4.07
C LEU A 61 -2.99 -2.55 5.43
N LYS A 62 -4.21 -2.40 5.93
CA LYS A 62 -4.46 -1.76 7.23
C LYS A 62 -3.85 -2.58 8.37
N GLU A 63 -4.05 -3.89 8.35
CA GLU A 63 -3.53 -4.79 9.39
C GLU A 63 -2.01 -4.82 9.43
N ASN A 64 -1.37 -4.61 8.29
CA ASN A 64 0.09 -4.60 8.18
C ASN A 64 0.67 -3.19 8.31
N HIS A 65 -0.13 -2.22 8.72
CA HIS A 65 0.28 -0.83 8.93
C HIS A 65 0.79 -0.14 7.66
N MET A 66 0.43 -0.66 6.50
CA MET A 66 0.84 -0.06 5.23
C MET A 66 0.03 1.18 4.89
N ILE A 67 -1.19 1.26 5.44
CA ILE A 67 -2.01 2.47 5.39
C ILE A 67 -2.37 2.86 6.82
N THR A 68 -2.49 4.16 7.06
CA THR A 68 -2.71 4.68 8.40
C THR A 68 -3.46 6.01 8.35
N GLU A 69 -4.07 6.38 9.46
CA GLU A 69 -4.68 7.70 9.58
C GLU A 69 -3.65 8.76 9.97
N ASN A 70 -2.65 8.36 10.74
CA ASN A 70 -1.61 9.26 11.25
C ASN A 70 -0.24 8.60 11.18
N ASP A 71 0.72 9.34 10.63
CA ASP A 71 2.13 8.98 10.70
C ASP A 71 2.88 10.05 11.46
#